data_51e44c3d2079925eb95b13c5861884a0
#
_entry.id   51e44c3d2079925eb95b13c5861884a0
#
_cell.length_a   1.000
_cell.length_b   1.000
_cell.length_c   1.000
_cell.angle_alpha   90.00
_cell.angle_beta   90.00
_cell.angle_gamma   90.00
#
_symmetry.space_group_name_H-M   'P 1'
#
loop_
_entity.id
_entity.type
_entity.pdbx_description
1 polymer ?
#
loop_
_entity_poly.entity_id
_entity_poly.type
_entity_poly.pdbx_seq_one_letter_code
_entity_poly.pdbx_strand_id
1 'polypeptide(L)'
;MIPQVSSLAELRRRAEAELTQDILPFWTRHAFEPDGRLVGVVAHDLRKFDDAPRHVVLCARMLWTFAAAHRVVPNPQYLEMGRKALALLTGPFWDARHGGVFWSLDAKHQVASDRKQIYAEAFTIYGLSEWFAATGDHAALDLAKEVFFLIEKHASEPVHGGYIEALARDWSPLADMRLSLKDLNAPKSMNTLLHIMEAYTALLRVWPDATLRERLRELVEILFKHVYTTEPYARCALFFDLDWRSHTPGISYGHDIEASWLFWEAADALGDETLKTRTRDIALAMAEGVRAHGLDTDGAVLYAGEGQQVLNPEKHWWPQAEA
;
A
#
# COMPACT_ATOMS: atom_id res chain seq x y z
N MET A 1 8.13 25.93 -14.62
CA MET A 1 9.53 25.47 -14.59
C MET A 1 9.71 24.65 -13.33
N ILE A 2 9.98 23.35 -13.45
CA ILE A 2 10.36 22.52 -12.31
C ILE A 2 11.72 23.05 -11.84
N PRO A 3 11.90 23.41 -10.55
CA PRO A 3 13.20 23.86 -10.06
C PRO A 3 14.19 22.71 -10.25
N GLN A 4 15.24 22.93 -11.05
CA GLN A 4 16.29 21.93 -11.20
C GLN A 4 16.97 21.72 -9.84
N VAL A 5 16.94 20.46 -9.37
CA VAL A 5 17.67 20.06 -8.18
C VAL A 5 19.14 19.96 -8.55
N SER A 6 19.99 20.78 -7.95
CA SER A 6 21.41 20.88 -8.30
C SER A 6 22.25 19.71 -7.73
N SER A 7 21.74 18.98 -6.75
CA SER A 7 22.43 17.86 -6.10
C SER A 7 21.49 16.98 -5.26
N LEU A 8 21.91 15.75 -4.96
CA LEU A 8 21.20 14.85 -4.03
C LEU A 8 21.08 15.46 -2.61
N ALA A 9 22.07 16.24 -2.18
CA ALA A 9 22.02 16.94 -0.89
C ALA A 9 20.91 18.00 -0.86
N GLU A 10 20.73 18.73 -1.95
CA GLU A 10 19.64 19.71 -2.08
C GLU A 10 18.27 19.02 -2.14
N LEU A 11 18.14 17.91 -2.87
CA LEU A 11 16.91 17.11 -2.91
C LEU A 11 16.55 16.63 -1.51
N ARG A 12 17.51 16.02 -0.78
CA ARG A 12 17.31 15.56 0.60
C ARG A 12 16.83 16.71 1.51
N ARG A 13 17.48 17.86 1.46
CA ARG A 13 17.11 19.02 2.29
C ARG A 13 15.68 19.48 2.00
N ARG A 14 15.28 19.52 0.72
CA ARG A 14 13.92 19.89 0.32
C ARG A 14 12.90 18.87 0.77
N ALA A 15 13.15 17.60 0.57
CA ALA A 15 12.27 16.52 1.03
C ALA A 15 12.11 16.52 2.56
N GLU A 16 13.20 16.72 3.31
CA GLU A 16 13.17 16.82 4.77
C GLU A 16 12.36 18.04 5.25
N ALA A 17 12.52 19.19 4.57
CA ALA A 17 11.75 20.39 4.89
C ALA A 17 10.25 20.18 4.62
N GLU A 18 9.88 19.62 3.47
CA GLU A 18 8.49 19.32 3.11
C GLU A 18 7.86 18.36 4.12
N LEU A 19 8.57 17.27 4.44
CA LEU A 19 8.11 16.29 5.42
C LEU A 19 7.87 16.91 6.80
N THR A 20 8.85 17.68 7.31
CA THR A 20 8.84 18.14 8.71
C THR A 20 8.10 19.45 8.94
N GLN A 21 7.95 20.30 7.92
CA GLN A 21 7.30 21.61 8.04
C GLN A 21 5.86 21.64 7.53
N ASP A 22 5.51 20.73 6.61
CA ASP A 22 4.18 20.70 5.99
C ASP A 22 3.45 19.38 6.22
N ILE A 23 3.96 18.24 5.74
CA ILE A 23 3.23 16.96 5.73
C ILE A 23 2.95 16.46 7.15
N LEU A 24 3.97 16.25 7.97
CA LEU A 24 3.79 15.73 9.33
C LEU A 24 2.99 16.69 10.25
N PRO A 25 3.21 18.01 10.23
CA PRO A 25 2.38 18.96 10.94
C PRO A 25 0.90 18.95 10.52
N PHE A 26 0.61 18.78 9.22
CA PHE A 26 -0.76 18.66 8.73
C PHE A 26 -1.45 17.43 9.35
N TRP A 27 -0.85 16.25 9.19
CA TRP A 27 -1.44 15.01 9.70
C TRP A 27 -1.51 14.96 11.22
N THR A 28 -0.53 15.54 11.93
CA THR A 28 -0.57 15.66 13.40
C THR A 28 -1.76 16.49 13.89
N ARG A 29 -2.15 17.52 13.14
CA ARG A 29 -3.26 18.42 13.50
C ARG A 29 -4.63 17.91 13.07
N HIS A 30 -4.70 17.16 11.95
CA HIS A 30 -5.95 16.88 11.26
C HIS A 30 -6.37 15.40 11.22
N ALA A 31 -5.46 14.45 11.50
CA ALA A 31 -5.76 13.02 11.41
C ALA A 31 -6.73 12.50 12.48
N PHE A 32 -6.71 13.10 13.67
CA PHE A 32 -7.53 12.65 14.79
C PHE A 32 -8.34 13.79 15.39
N GLU A 33 -9.51 13.45 15.92
CA GLU A 33 -10.28 14.34 16.76
C GLU A 33 -9.67 14.44 18.17
N PRO A 34 -10.04 15.46 18.97
CA PRO A 34 -9.53 15.59 20.34
C PRO A 34 -9.80 14.38 21.24
N ASP A 35 -10.86 13.63 21.00
CA ASP A 35 -11.23 12.40 21.70
C ASP A 35 -10.52 11.13 21.17
N GLY A 36 -9.61 11.28 20.21
CA GLY A 36 -8.81 10.19 19.62
C GLY A 36 -9.46 9.46 18.45
N ARG A 37 -10.67 9.86 18.04
CA ARG A 37 -11.31 9.27 16.85
C ARG A 37 -10.57 9.68 15.56
N LEU A 38 -10.43 8.73 14.65
CA LEU A 38 -9.87 9.00 13.31
C LEU A 38 -10.82 9.92 12.53
N VAL A 39 -10.27 10.92 11.85
CA VAL A 39 -11.02 11.75 10.91
C VAL A 39 -11.16 11.01 9.59
N GLY A 40 -12.39 10.80 9.12
CA GLY A 40 -12.64 10.05 7.88
C GLY A 40 -12.34 10.84 6.62
N VAL A 41 -12.77 12.10 6.57
CA VAL A 41 -12.59 12.99 5.42
C VAL A 41 -12.32 14.42 5.87
N VAL A 42 -11.32 15.03 5.26
CA VAL A 42 -11.01 16.47 5.37
C VAL A 42 -11.15 17.08 3.98
N ALA A 43 -11.95 18.13 3.84
CA ALA A 43 -12.08 18.88 2.60
C ALA A 43 -10.86 19.78 2.35
N HIS A 44 -10.74 20.29 1.14
CA HIS A 44 -9.68 21.23 0.74
C HIS A 44 -9.64 22.52 1.61
N ASP A 45 -10.80 22.97 2.12
CA ASP A 45 -10.94 24.09 3.04
C ASP A 45 -10.72 23.72 4.52
N LEU A 46 -10.19 22.52 4.78
CA LEU A 46 -9.94 21.92 6.09
C LEU A 46 -11.21 21.57 6.89
N ARG A 47 -12.39 21.68 6.30
CA ARG A 47 -13.64 21.24 6.93
C ARG A 47 -13.64 19.72 7.04
N LYS A 48 -13.91 19.22 8.23
CA LYS A 48 -14.07 17.79 8.54
C LYS A 48 -15.51 17.36 8.29
N PHE A 49 -15.69 16.12 7.85
CA PHE A 49 -17.00 15.51 7.64
C PHE A 49 -17.24 14.48 8.75
N ASP A 50 -18.07 14.85 9.73
CA ASP A 50 -18.27 14.05 10.95
C ASP A 50 -18.88 12.68 10.66
N ASP A 51 -19.77 12.57 9.66
CA ASP A 51 -20.47 11.34 9.29
C ASP A 51 -19.71 10.49 8.27
N ALA A 52 -18.55 10.92 7.79
CA ALA A 52 -17.78 10.17 6.81
C ALA A 52 -17.31 8.82 7.40
N PRO A 53 -17.29 7.74 6.62
CA PRO A 53 -16.74 6.46 7.08
C PRO A 53 -15.24 6.57 7.37
N ARG A 54 -14.78 5.78 8.31
CA ARG A 54 -13.36 5.63 8.67
C ARG A 54 -12.85 4.33 8.07
N HIS A 55 -11.87 4.42 7.18
CA HIS A 55 -11.29 3.25 6.55
C HIS A 55 -10.05 2.79 7.29
N VAL A 56 -9.92 1.47 7.49
CA VAL A 56 -8.78 0.87 8.19
C VAL A 56 -7.45 1.15 7.50
N VAL A 57 -7.44 1.25 6.19
CA VAL A 57 -6.23 1.56 5.41
C VAL A 57 -5.63 2.90 5.81
N LEU A 58 -6.45 3.94 6.00
CA LEU A 58 -5.97 5.22 6.52
C LEU A 58 -5.34 5.06 7.91
N CYS A 59 -6.01 4.30 8.80
CA CYS A 59 -5.50 4.04 10.15
C CYS A 59 -4.14 3.32 10.11
N ALA A 60 -4.00 2.27 9.30
CA ALA A 60 -2.76 1.53 9.15
C ALA A 60 -1.63 2.39 8.54
N ARG A 61 -1.95 3.20 7.54
CA ARG A 61 -1.00 4.17 6.95
C ARG A 61 -0.58 5.24 7.95
N MET A 62 -1.47 5.73 8.84
CA MET A 62 -1.11 6.64 9.93
C MET A 62 -0.14 5.97 10.91
N LEU A 63 -0.40 4.71 11.28
CA LEU A 63 0.51 3.95 12.13
C LEU A 63 1.90 3.85 11.52
N TRP A 64 1.98 3.45 10.25
CA TRP A 64 3.23 3.36 9.52
C TRP A 64 3.94 4.71 9.43
N THR A 65 3.25 5.76 9.00
CA THR A 65 3.83 7.09 8.76
C THR A 65 4.47 7.66 10.01
N PHE A 66 3.78 7.60 11.15
CA PHE A 66 4.29 8.16 12.39
C PHE A 66 5.39 7.29 13.02
N ALA A 67 5.34 5.98 12.83
CA ALA A 67 6.42 5.09 13.24
C ALA A 67 7.69 5.34 12.42
N ALA A 68 7.57 5.37 11.09
CA ALA A 68 8.68 5.64 10.17
C ALA A 68 9.26 7.05 10.38
N ALA A 69 8.40 8.06 10.54
CA ALA A 69 8.84 9.42 10.84
C ALA A 69 9.64 9.49 12.14
N HIS A 70 9.20 8.79 13.18
CA HIS A 70 9.94 8.74 14.45
C HIS A 70 11.30 8.09 14.32
N ARG A 71 11.46 7.07 13.49
CA ARG A 71 12.76 6.42 13.25
C ARG A 71 13.76 7.35 12.55
N VAL A 72 13.27 8.23 11.66
CA VAL A 72 14.14 9.14 10.87
C VAL A 72 14.36 10.47 11.61
N VAL A 73 13.31 11.04 12.19
CA VAL A 73 13.32 12.30 12.94
C VAL A 73 12.66 12.05 14.30
N PRO A 74 13.40 11.59 15.31
CA PRO A 74 12.85 11.23 16.62
C PRO A 74 12.02 12.35 17.24
N ASN A 75 10.71 12.10 17.43
CA ASN A 75 9.79 13.06 18.06
C ASN A 75 8.76 12.28 18.88
N PRO A 76 8.62 12.55 20.21
CA PRO A 76 7.61 11.90 21.05
C PRO A 76 6.18 12.07 20.57
N GLN A 77 5.86 13.20 19.91
CA GLN A 77 4.55 13.46 19.34
C GLN A 77 4.18 12.45 18.25
N TYR A 78 5.16 12.01 17.42
CA TYR A 78 4.91 10.99 16.41
C TYR A 78 4.56 9.65 17.04
N LEU A 79 5.25 9.26 18.11
CA LEU A 79 4.86 8.04 18.86
C LEU A 79 3.47 8.15 19.49
N GLU A 80 3.05 9.34 19.94
CA GLU A 80 1.69 9.54 20.45
C GLU A 80 0.65 9.34 19.34
N MET A 81 0.88 9.92 18.15
CA MET A 81 0.01 9.73 17.00
C MET A 81 -0.04 8.26 16.56
N GLY A 82 1.11 7.59 16.52
CA GLY A 82 1.18 6.15 16.24
C GLY A 82 0.40 5.32 17.26
N ARG A 83 0.48 5.62 18.56
CA ARG A 83 -0.32 4.92 19.59
C ARG A 83 -1.82 5.09 19.40
N LYS A 84 -2.29 6.28 18.98
CA LYS A 84 -3.70 6.49 18.64
C LYS A 84 -4.15 5.60 17.50
N ALA A 85 -3.36 5.54 16.42
CA ALA A 85 -3.62 4.67 15.29
C ALA A 85 -3.58 3.18 15.69
N LEU A 86 -2.59 2.76 16.47
CA LEU A 86 -2.49 1.38 16.97
C LEU A 86 -3.71 1.00 17.81
N ALA A 87 -4.14 1.85 18.73
CA ALA A 87 -5.30 1.60 19.58
C ALA A 87 -6.61 1.43 18.78
N LEU A 88 -6.77 2.19 17.70
CA LEU A 88 -7.92 2.01 16.79
C LEU A 88 -7.80 0.72 15.96
N LEU A 89 -6.61 0.44 15.44
CA LEU A 89 -6.36 -0.74 14.61
C LEU A 89 -6.57 -2.04 15.39
N THR A 90 -6.06 -2.10 16.62
CA THR A 90 -6.14 -3.29 17.49
C THR A 90 -7.41 -3.34 18.37
N GLY A 91 -8.24 -2.30 18.33
CA GLY A 91 -9.51 -2.20 19.03
C GLY A 91 -10.69 -2.21 18.07
N PRO A 92 -11.28 -1.03 17.71
CA PRO A 92 -12.51 -0.99 16.92
C PRO A 92 -12.40 -1.63 15.53
N PHE A 93 -11.24 -1.58 14.88
CA PHE A 93 -11.04 -2.21 13.58
C PHE A 93 -10.76 -3.72 13.67
N TRP A 94 -10.37 -4.25 14.84
CA TRP A 94 -10.00 -5.66 14.96
C TRP A 94 -11.22 -6.58 15.07
N ASP A 95 -11.30 -7.61 14.25
CA ASP A 95 -12.33 -8.63 14.36
C ASP A 95 -11.91 -9.74 15.34
N ALA A 96 -12.22 -9.59 16.62
CA ALA A 96 -11.89 -10.54 17.66
C ALA A 96 -12.51 -11.94 17.47
N ARG A 97 -13.51 -12.08 16.56
CA ARG A 97 -14.18 -13.38 16.31
C ARG A 97 -13.50 -14.18 15.20
N HIS A 98 -13.09 -13.52 14.12
CA HIS A 98 -12.58 -14.19 12.92
C HIS A 98 -11.12 -13.84 12.62
N GLY A 99 -10.53 -12.94 13.41
CA GLY A 99 -9.20 -12.37 13.15
C GLY A 99 -9.20 -11.38 12.00
N GLY A 100 -8.08 -10.66 11.81
CA GLY A 100 -7.96 -9.61 10.80
C GLY A 100 -8.78 -8.38 11.13
N VAL A 101 -8.97 -7.50 10.14
CA VAL A 101 -9.59 -6.18 10.34
C VAL A 101 -10.90 -6.02 9.58
N PHE A 102 -11.77 -5.13 10.07
CA PHE A 102 -12.94 -4.65 9.36
C PHE A 102 -12.53 -3.60 8.32
N TRP A 103 -13.17 -3.58 7.17
CA TRP A 103 -12.88 -2.63 6.10
C TRP A 103 -13.13 -1.18 6.50
N SER A 104 -14.27 -0.92 7.16
CA SER A 104 -14.59 0.44 7.60
C SER A 104 -15.49 0.47 8.83
N LEU A 105 -15.38 1.58 9.57
CA LEU A 105 -16.24 1.95 10.68
C LEU A 105 -17.04 3.19 10.32
N ASP A 106 -18.20 3.36 10.98
CA ASP A 106 -18.94 4.62 10.97
C ASP A 106 -18.34 5.68 11.91
N ALA A 107 -18.98 6.83 11.98
CA ALA A 107 -18.57 7.93 12.83
C ALA A 107 -18.58 7.61 14.34
N LYS A 108 -19.29 6.57 14.76
CA LYS A 108 -19.41 6.11 16.15
C LYS A 108 -18.52 4.90 16.43
N HIS A 109 -17.61 4.57 15.52
CA HIS A 109 -16.76 3.38 15.58
C HIS A 109 -17.53 2.05 15.58
N GLN A 110 -18.77 2.04 15.06
CA GLN A 110 -19.47 0.80 14.79
C GLN A 110 -19.05 0.28 13.40
N VAL A 111 -19.04 -1.05 13.25
CA VAL A 111 -18.66 -1.67 11.96
C VAL A 111 -19.65 -1.26 10.87
N ALA A 112 -19.15 -0.54 9.86
CA ALA A 112 -19.93 -0.14 8.69
C ALA A 112 -19.78 -1.15 7.54
N SER A 113 -18.59 -1.72 7.37
CA SER A 113 -18.32 -2.82 6.44
C SER A 113 -17.35 -3.81 7.09
N ASP A 114 -17.80 -5.05 7.19
CA ASP A 114 -17.07 -6.12 7.90
C ASP A 114 -16.29 -7.06 6.97
N ARG A 115 -16.29 -6.79 5.65
CA ARG A 115 -15.57 -7.58 4.66
C ARG A 115 -14.07 -7.62 4.92
N LYS A 116 -13.43 -8.73 4.57
CA LYS A 116 -11.97 -8.90 4.59
C LYS A 116 -11.40 -8.49 3.22
N GLN A 117 -10.99 -7.23 3.11
CA GLN A 117 -10.29 -6.76 1.94
C GLN A 117 -8.80 -7.05 2.12
N ILE A 118 -8.22 -7.89 1.27
CA ILE A 118 -6.83 -8.36 1.46
C ILE A 118 -5.82 -7.23 1.36
N TYR A 119 -6.12 -6.24 0.55
CA TYR A 119 -5.43 -4.94 0.53
C TYR A 119 -5.32 -4.30 1.94
N ALA A 120 -6.41 -4.30 2.71
CA ALA A 120 -6.43 -3.73 4.05
C ALA A 120 -5.68 -4.60 5.08
N GLU A 121 -5.78 -5.91 4.94
CA GLU A 121 -5.00 -6.84 5.77
C GLU A 121 -3.49 -6.65 5.52
N ALA A 122 -3.07 -6.45 4.26
CA ALA A 122 -1.70 -6.14 3.92
C ALA A 122 -1.22 -4.82 4.57
N PHE A 123 -1.99 -3.73 4.46
CA PHE A 123 -1.64 -2.49 5.15
C PHE A 123 -1.61 -2.62 6.67
N THR A 124 -2.40 -3.50 7.24
CA THR A 124 -2.35 -3.81 8.67
C THR A 124 -1.00 -4.43 9.05
N ILE A 125 -0.53 -5.44 8.29
CA ILE A 125 0.82 -5.99 8.48
C ILE A 125 1.89 -4.91 8.33
N TYR A 126 1.78 -4.06 7.31
CA TYR A 126 2.72 -3.00 6.99
C TYR A 126 2.88 -2.00 8.15
N GLY A 127 1.74 -1.49 8.65
CA GLY A 127 1.74 -0.55 9.78
C GLY A 127 2.26 -1.16 11.08
N LEU A 128 1.84 -2.39 11.41
CA LEU A 128 2.27 -3.10 12.62
C LEU A 128 3.77 -3.45 12.59
N SER A 129 4.29 -3.84 11.43
CA SER A 129 5.72 -4.15 11.25
C SER A 129 6.60 -2.92 11.47
N GLU A 130 6.22 -1.77 10.91
CA GLU A 130 6.95 -0.52 11.10
C GLU A 130 6.86 -0.01 12.54
N TRP A 131 5.67 -0.18 13.18
CA TRP A 131 5.52 0.14 14.60
C TRP A 131 6.45 -0.68 15.48
N PHE A 132 6.54 -1.99 15.24
CA PHE A 132 7.52 -2.85 15.93
C PHE A 132 8.95 -2.39 15.68
N ALA A 133 9.31 -2.08 14.45
CA ALA A 133 10.64 -1.59 14.10
C ALA A 133 11.01 -0.29 14.85
N ALA A 134 10.02 0.58 15.09
CA ALA A 134 10.21 1.84 15.78
C ALA A 134 10.25 1.74 17.32
N THR A 135 9.52 0.76 17.88
CA THR A 135 9.24 0.73 19.34
C THR A 135 9.67 -0.55 20.05
N GLY A 136 9.87 -1.65 19.33
CA GLY A 136 10.09 -2.98 19.91
C GLY A 136 8.81 -3.61 20.49
N ASP A 137 7.63 -3.14 20.13
CA ASP A 137 6.35 -3.65 20.61
C ASP A 137 6.03 -5.04 20.05
N HIS A 138 6.37 -6.08 20.80
CA HIS A 138 6.15 -7.47 20.40
C HIS A 138 4.67 -7.83 20.20
N ALA A 139 3.73 -7.17 20.90
CA ALA A 139 2.31 -7.43 20.69
C ALA A 139 1.87 -7.01 19.27
N ALA A 140 2.38 -5.89 18.77
CA ALA A 140 2.16 -5.47 17.39
C ALA A 140 2.75 -6.45 16.38
N LEU A 141 3.97 -6.94 16.62
CA LEU A 141 4.58 -7.95 15.76
C LEU A 141 3.79 -9.26 15.74
N ASP A 142 3.28 -9.72 16.88
CA ASP A 142 2.49 -10.96 16.96
C ASP A 142 1.16 -10.81 16.20
N LEU A 143 0.51 -9.65 16.24
CA LEU A 143 -0.66 -9.36 15.40
C LEU A 143 -0.31 -9.32 13.90
N ALA A 144 0.83 -8.74 13.52
CA ALA A 144 1.27 -8.76 12.13
C ALA A 144 1.47 -10.19 11.60
N LYS A 145 2.06 -11.07 12.41
CA LYS A 145 2.20 -12.50 12.09
C LYS A 145 0.83 -13.19 12.00
N GLU A 146 -0.09 -12.90 12.92
CA GLU A 146 -1.45 -13.44 12.88
C GLU A 146 -2.13 -13.09 11.54
N VAL A 147 -2.09 -11.83 11.14
CA VAL A 147 -2.67 -11.39 9.85
C VAL A 147 -1.97 -12.07 8.66
N PHE A 148 -0.65 -12.20 8.68
CA PHE A 148 0.08 -12.96 7.66
C PHE A 148 -0.47 -14.40 7.53
N PHE A 149 -0.61 -15.13 8.63
CA PHE A 149 -1.14 -16.50 8.58
C PHE A 149 -2.62 -16.55 8.15
N LEU A 150 -3.43 -15.54 8.46
CA LEU A 150 -4.81 -15.44 7.98
C LEU A 150 -4.86 -15.22 6.45
N ILE A 151 -4.03 -14.35 5.90
CA ILE A 151 -3.92 -14.15 4.44
C ILE A 151 -3.48 -15.47 3.78
N GLU A 152 -2.42 -16.12 4.25
CA GLU A 152 -1.93 -17.36 3.69
C GLU A 152 -2.98 -18.48 3.73
N LYS A 153 -3.73 -18.58 4.81
CA LYS A 153 -4.73 -19.61 5.01
C LYS A 153 -5.99 -19.41 4.16
N HIS A 154 -6.42 -18.17 3.99
CA HIS A 154 -7.76 -17.89 3.46
C HIS A 154 -7.76 -17.21 2.09
N ALA A 155 -6.75 -16.41 1.79
CA ALA A 155 -6.69 -15.65 0.55
C ALA A 155 -5.71 -16.19 -0.49
N SER A 156 -4.76 -17.05 -0.11
CA SER A 156 -3.86 -17.72 -1.05
C SER A 156 -4.67 -18.60 -2.00
N GLU A 157 -4.47 -18.41 -3.32
CA GLU A 157 -5.15 -19.19 -4.36
C GLU A 157 -4.32 -20.44 -4.72
N PRO A 158 -4.82 -21.65 -4.41
CA PRO A 158 -3.99 -22.85 -4.41
C PRO A 158 -3.73 -23.46 -5.80
N VAL A 159 -4.48 -23.08 -6.82
CA VAL A 159 -4.42 -23.73 -8.15
C VAL A 159 -3.46 -22.98 -9.08
N HIS A 160 -3.61 -21.66 -9.16
CA HIS A 160 -2.84 -20.82 -10.07
C HIS A 160 -1.87 -19.89 -9.34
N GLY A 161 -1.90 -19.90 -7.99
CA GLY A 161 -1.08 -19.02 -7.14
C GLY A 161 -1.60 -17.58 -7.06
N GLY A 162 -0.94 -16.78 -6.23
CA GLY A 162 -1.38 -15.42 -5.89
C GLY A 162 -2.48 -15.40 -4.84
N TYR A 163 -3.20 -14.27 -4.74
CA TYR A 163 -4.14 -14.03 -3.65
C TYR A 163 -5.46 -13.48 -4.17
N ILE A 164 -6.55 -13.86 -3.52
CA ILE A 164 -7.92 -13.37 -3.79
C ILE A 164 -8.05 -11.94 -3.25
N GLU A 165 -8.79 -11.10 -3.96
CA GLU A 165 -8.96 -9.67 -3.68
C GLU A 165 -9.70 -9.38 -2.36
N ALA A 166 -10.81 -10.09 -2.10
CA ALA A 166 -11.61 -9.91 -0.90
C ALA A 166 -12.44 -11.15 -0.54
N LEU A 167 -12.80 -11.25 0.72
CA LEU A 167 -13.60 -12.30 1.31
C LEU A 167 -14.68 -11.71 2.23
N ALA A 168 -15.70 -12.48 2.58
CA ALA A 168 -16.66 -12.12 3.60
C ALA A 168 -15.98 -12.10 4.99
N ARG A 169 -16.68 -11.58 5.99
CA ARG A 169 -16.17 -11.47 7.37
C ARG A 169 -15.59 -12.76 7.94
N ASP A 170 -16.25 -13.89 7.66
CA ASP A 170 -15.85 -15.22 8.12
C ASP A 170 -14.86 -15.91 7.17
N TRP A 171 -14.24 -15.15 6.26
CA TRP A 171 -13.33 -15.63 5.24
C TRP A 171 -13.96 -16.52 4.16
N SER A 172 -15.28 -16.58 4.07
CA SER A 172 -15.97 -17.26 2.98
C SER A 172 -15.95 -16.44 1.68
N PRO A 173 -16.21 -17.05 0.51
CA PRO A 173 -16.21 -16.34 -0.77
C PRO A 173 -17.17 -15.14 -0.79
N LEU A 174 -16.75 -14.06 -1.43
CA LEU A 174 -17.50 -12.82 -1.60
C LEU A 174 -17.73 -12.54 -3.10
N ALA A 175 -18.96 -12.22 -3.48
CA ALA A 175 -19.33 -12.00 -4.89
C ALA A 175 -18.79 -10.67 -5.45
N ASP A 176 -18.86 -9.60 -4.67
CA ASP A 176 -18.30 -8.29 -5.04
C ASP A 176 -17.00 -8.06 -4.27
N MET A 177 -15.89 -8.28 -4.95
CA MET A 177 -14.55 -8.17 -4.38
C MET A 177 -13.89 -6.81 -4.61
N ARG A 178 -14.54 -5.88 -5.34
CA ARG A 178 -13.96 -4.59 -5.70
C ARG A 178 -13.44 -3.82 -4.49
N LEU A 179 -12.27 -3.21 -4.64
CA LEU A 179 -11.70 -2.28 -3.67
C LEU A 179 -12.50 -0.97 -3.66
N SER A 180 -12.90 -0.50 -4.86
CA SER A 180 -13.76 0.67 -5.04
C SER A 180 -14.81 0.42 -6.11
N LEU A 181 -15.87 1.25 -6.14
CA LEU A 181 -16.92 1.16 -7.17
C LEU A 181 -16.43 1.47 -8.59
N LYS A 182 -15.23 2.05 -8.73
CA LYS A 182 -14.60 2.35 -10.03
C LYS A 182 -13.82 1.17 -10.58
N ASP A 183 -13.50 0.19 -9.75
CA ASP A 183 -12.67 -0.95 -10.13
C ASP A 183 -13.50 -2.03 -10.85
N LEU A 184 -12.82 -2.81 -11.67
CA LEU A 184 -13.38 -4.03 -12.22
C LEU A 184 -13.56 -5.06 -11.08
N ASN A 185 -14.68 -5.77 -11.07
CA ASN A 185 -14.89 -6.87 -10.14
C ASN A 185 -14.14 -8.11 -10.65
N ALA A 186 -12.88 -8.21 -10.27
CA ALA A 186 -11.99 -9.31 -10.64
C ALA A 186 -11.47 -10.02 -9.38
N PRO A 187 -11.21 -11.33 -9.42
CA PRO A 187 -10.74 -12.09 -8.26
C PRO A 187 -9.29 -11.77 -7.87
N LYS A 188 -8.49 -11.23 -8.79
CA LYS A 188 -7.10 -10.81 -8.53
C LYS A 188 -6.85 -9.43 -9.13
N SER A 189 -6.14 -8.57 -8.40
CA SER A 189 -5.67 -7.29 -8.91
C SER A 189 -4.17 -7.11 -8.67
N MET A 190 -3.51 -6.40 -9.57
CA MET A 190 -2.14 -5.98 -9.39
C MET A 190 -1.97 -5.19 -8.09
N ASN A 191 -2.88 -4.27 -7.81
CA ASN A 191 -2.82 -3.37 -6.67
C ASN A 191 -2.76 -4.13 -5.33
N THR A 192 -3.67 -5.09 -5.12
CA THR A 192 -3.64 -5.91 -3.90
C THR A 192 -2.39 -6.78 -3.80
N LEU A 193 -1.96 -7.39 -4.91
CA LEU A 193 -0.74 -8.22 -4.91
C LEU A 193 0.52 -7.40 -4.61
N LEU A 194 0.60 -6.18 -5.16
CA LEU A 194 1.71 -5.26 -4.92
C LEU A 194 1.82 -4.90 -3.43
N HIS A 195 0.70 -4.59 -2.78
CA HIS A 195 0.72 -4.23 -1.37
C HIS A 195 0.85 -5.43 -0.41
N ILE A 196 0.48 -6.64 -0.82
CA ILE A 196 0.87 -7.86 -0.08
C ILE A 196 2.40 -8.01 -0.14
N MET A 197 3.01 -7.84 -1.29
CA MET A 197 4.48 -7.88 -1.44
C MET A 197 5.17 -6.83 -0.58
N GLU A 198 4.69 -5.60 -0.57
CA GLU A 198 5.18 -4.51 0.28
C GLU A 198 5.10 -4.86 1.77
N ALA A 199 3.94 -5.35 2.20
CA ALA A 199 3.69 -5.75 3.59
C ALA A 199 4.59 -6.92 4.03
N TYR A 200 4.73 -7.94 3.18
CA TYR A 200 5.60 -9.09 3.45
C TYR A 200 7.08 -8.69 3.45
N THR A 201 7.47 -7.74 2.61
CA THR A 201 8.81 -7.15 2.62
C THR A 201 9.11 -6.45 3.95
N ALA A 202 8.17 -5.61 4.42
CA ALA A 202 8.30 -4.93 5.70
C ALA A 202 8.34 -5.91 6.88
N LEU A 203 7.46 -6.93 6.88
CA LEU A 203 7.43 -7.95 7.93
C LEU A 203 8.71 -8.80 7.93
N LEU A 204 9.25 -9.17 6.76
CA LEU A 204 10.47 -9.98 6.65
C LEU A 204 11.70 -9.26 7.24
N ARG A 205 11.74 -7.92 7.16
CA ARG A 205 12.82 -7.11 7.75
C ARG A 205 12.84 -7.19 9.28
N VAL A 206 11.70 -7.43 9.92
CA VAL A 206 11.58 -7.49 11.39
C VAL A 206 11.34 -8.91 11.93
N TRP A 207 10.91 -9.81 11.08
CA TRP A 207 10.69 -11.23 11.39
C TRP A 207 11.20 -12.11 10.24
N PRO A 208 12.50 -12.51 10.29
CA PRO A 208 13.16 -13.25 9.20
C PRO A 208 12.75 -14.74 9.18
N ASP A 209 11.45 -15.01 9.02
CA ASP A 209 10.87 -16.34 8.95
C ASP A 209 11.05 -17.00 7.58
N ALA A 210 11.26 -18.31 7.55
CA ALA A 210 11.52 -19.05 6.31
C ALA A 210 10.26 -19.15 5.43
N THR A 211 9.08 -19.34 6.03
CA THR A 211 7.81 -19.42 5.30
C THR A 211 7.46 -18.07 4.68
N LEU A 212 7.58 -16.99 5.45
CA LEU A 212 7.36 -15.63 4.94
C LEU A 212 8.31 -15.31 3.77
N ARG A 213 9.59 -15.67 3.90
CA ARG A 213 10.59 -15.50 2.83
C ARG A 213 10.21 -16.25 1.56
N GLU A 214 9.75 -17.48 1.69
CA GLU A 214 9.29 -18.31 0.56
C GLU A 214 8.06 -17.68 -0.11
N ARG A 215 7.04 -17.29 0.66
CA ARG A 215 5.82 -16.64 0.14
C ARG A 215 6.12 -15.31 -0.56
N LEU A 216 7.00 -14.49 -0.01
CA LEU A 216 7.43 -13.26 -0.67
C LEU A 216 8.14 -13.55 -2.00
N ARG A 217 9.03 -14.54 -2.03
CA ARG A 217 9.72 -14.94 -3.27
C ARG A 217 8.73 -15.43 -4.33
N GLU A 218 7.82 -16.30 -3.96
CA GLU A 218 6.77 -16.81 -4.86
C GLU A 218 5.91 -15.66 -5.42
N LEU A 219 5.53 -14.71 -4.57
CA LEU A 219 4.74 -13.56 -5.01
C LEU A 219 5.51 -12.67 -5.99
N VAL A 220 6.79 -12.41 -5.76
CA VAL A 220 7.64 -11.66 -6.71
C VAL A 220 7.70 -12.38 -8.06
N GLU A 221 7.88 -13.70 -8.07
CA GLU A 221 7.91 -14.47 -9.32
C GLU A 221 6.54 -14.48 -10.04
N ILE A 222 5.44 -14.53 -9.29
CA ILE A 222 4.08 -14.41 -9.83
C ILE A 222 3.88 -13.04 -10.48
N LEU A 223 4.29 -11.95 -9.82
CA LEU A 223 4.21 -10.60 -10.34
C LEU A 223 5.02 -10.45 -11.64
N PHE A 224 6.22 -10.99 -11.69
CA PHE A 224 7.06 -10.95 -12.90
C PHE A 224 6.52 -11.82 -14.03
N LYS A 225 5.84 -12.92 -13.74
CA LYS A 225 5.32 -13.85 -14.74
C LYS A 225 3.98 -13.42 -15.32
N HIS A 226 3.10 -12.86 -14.50
CA HIS A 226 1.69 -12.67 -14.84
C HIS A 226 1.24 -11.21 -14.85
N VAL A 227 1.88 -10.35 -14.05
CA VAL A 227 1.48 -8.95 -13.90
C VAL A 227 2.37 -8.02 -14.72
N TYR A 228 3.68 -8.21 -14.68
CA TYR A 228 4.60 -7.46 -15.51
C TYR A 228 4.42 -7.80 -17.00
N THR A 229 4.38 -6.77 -17.85
CA THR A 229 4.31 -6.91 -19.31
C THR A 229 5.20 -5.87 -19.99
N THR A 230 5.64 -6.16 -21.20
CA THR A 230 6.41 -5.22 -22.02
C THR A 230 5.59 -4.62 -23.17
N GLU A 231 4.28 -4.90 -23.18
CA GLU A 231 3.38 -4.40 -24.21
C GLU A 231 2.39 -3.36 -23.65
N PRO A 232 2.29 -2.16 -24.23
CA PRO A 232 3.10 -1.60 -25.33
C PRO A 232 4.48 -1.11 -24.90
N TYR A 233 4.76 -1.11 -23.59
CA TYR A 233 6.04 -0.84 -22.92
C TYR A 233 6.04 -1.52 -21.54
N ALA A 234 7.17 -1.48 -20.83
CA ALA A 234 7.31 -2.11 -19.51
C ALA A 234 6.36 -1.48 -18.48
N ARG A 235 5.39 -2.25 -18.01
CA ARG A 235 4.31 -1.83 -17.11
C ARG A 235 3.69 -3.00 -16.37
N CYS A 236 2.71 -2.75 -15.52
CA CYS A 236 1.86 -3.75 -14.89
C CYS A 236 0.47 -3.82 -15.56
N ALA A 237 -0.03 -5.04 -15.82
CA ALA A 237 -1.44 -5.28 -16.09
C ALA A 237 -2.22 -5.26 -14.78
N LEU A 238 -3.51 -4.86 -14.80
CA LEU A 238 -4.20 -4.41 -13.59
C LEU A 238 -5.11 -5.45 -12.95
N PHE A 239 -5.95 -6.15 -13.73
CA PHE A 239 -7.00 -7.05 -13.22
C PHE A 239 -6.98 -8.39 -13.94
N PHE A 240 -7.21 -9.48 -13.21
CA PHE A 240 -7.05 -10.83 -13.71
C PHE A 240 -8.17 -11.77 -13.22
N ASP A 241 -8.48 -12.79 -14.05
CA ASP A 241 -9.15 -14.00 -13.60
C ASP A 241 -8.28 -14.83 -12.66
N LEU A 242 -8.84 -15.90 -12.11
CA LEU A 242 -8.09 -16.83 -11.27
C LEU A 242 -6.90 -17.45 -12.00
N ASP A 243 -7.03 -17.73 -13.30
CA ASP A 243 -6.00 -18.30 -14.18
C ASP A 243 -5.08 -17.28 -14.84
N TRP A 244 -5.06 -16.04 -14.33
CA TRP A 244 -4.21 -14.92 -14.78
C TRP A 244 -4.55 -14.34 -16.16
N ARG A 245 -5.71 -14.60 -16.70
CA ARG A 245 -6.18 -13.90 -17.88
C ARG A 245 -6.42 -12.43 -17.53
N SER A 246 -5.73 -11.52 -18.22
CA SER A 246 -5.93 -10.09 -18.04
C SER A 246 -7.24 -9.59 -18.65
N HIS A 247 -7.96 -8.73 -17.92
CA HIS A 247 -9.27 -8.20 -18.33
C HIS A 247 -9.25 -6.79 -18.90
N THR A 248 -8.15 -6.08 -18.78
CA THR A 248 -8.10 -4.67 -19.19
C THR A 248 -6.76 -4.30 -19.81
N PRO A 249 -6.77 -3.56 -20.94
CA PRO A 249 -5.59 -2.96 -21.51
C PRO A 249 -5.15 -1.68 -20.77
N GLY A 250 -5.89 -1.29 -19.71
CA GLY A 250 -5.65 -0.07 -18.95
C GLY A 250 -4.25 0.02 -18.36
N ILE A 251 -3.77 1.24 -18.23
CA ILE A 251 -2.46 1.60 -17.69
C ILE A 251 -2.68 2.54 -16.50
N SER A 252 -1.95 2.30 -15.41
CA SER A 252 -1.88 3.21 -14.26
C SER A 252 -0.44 3.64 -14.08
N TYR A 253 -0.11 4.84 -14.55
CA TYR A 253 1.26 5.35 -14.50
C TYR A 253 1.80 5.46 -13.07
N GLY A 254 0.93 5.82 -12.12
CA GLY A 254 1.28 5.85 -10.70
C GLY A 254 1.67 4.49 -10.17
N HIS A 255 0.89 3.44 -10.45
CA HIS A 255 1.23 2.09 -9.99
C HIS A 255 2.46 1.52 -10.73
N ASP A 256 2.69 1.90 -11.98
CA ASP A 256 3.88 1.43 -12.70
C ASP A 256 5.16 1.98 -12.06
N ILE A 257 5.18 3.28 -11.71
CA ILE A 257 6.36 3.84 -11.03
C ILE A 257 6.49 3.31 -9.60
N GLU A 258 5.39 3.17 -8.85
CA GLU A 258 5.37 2.58 -7.51
C GLU A 258 5.89 1.14 -7.53
N ALA A 259 5.38 0.29 -8.43
CA ALA A 259 5.83 -1.10 -8.57
C ALA A 259 7.32 -1.19 -8.89
N SER A 260 7.88 -0.25 -9.64
CA SER A 260 9.29 -0.27 -10.02
C SER A 260 10.22 -0.29 -8.80
N TRP A 261 9.98 0.54 -7.81
CA TRP A 261 10.82 0.58 -6.62
C TRP A 261 10.41 -0.44 -5.56
N LEU A 262 9.11 -0.80 -5.43
CA LEU A 262 8.65 -1.86 -4.53
C LEU A 262 9.20 -3.23 -4.90
N PHE A 263 9.32 -3.54 -6.20
CA PHE A 263 10.00 -4.76 -6.66
C PHE A 263 11.45 -4.81 -6.21
N TRP A 264 12.17 -3.68 -6.32
CA TRP A 264 13.54 -3.58 -5.85
C TRP A 264 13.66 -3.82 -4.35
N GLU A 265 12.80 -3.21 -3.54
CA GLU A 265 12.78 -3.39 -2.09
C GLU A 265 12.52 -4.83 -1.67
N ALA A 266 11.60 -5.53 -2.36
CA ALA A 266 11.32 -6.94 -2.10
C ALA A 266 12.53 -7.83 -2.42
N ALA A 267 13.17 -7.62 -3.57
CA ALA A 267 14.37 -8.36 -3.96
C ALA A 267 15.55 -8.11 -3.02
N ASP A 268 15.71 -6.88 -2.53
CA ASP A 268 16.73 -6.53 -1.56
C ASP A 268 16.49 -7.21 -0.20
N ALA A 269 15.26 -7.21 0.30
CA ALA A 269 14.90 -7.91 1.54
C ALA A 269 15.07 -9.43 1.46
N LEU A 270 14.85 -10.02 0.27
CA LEU A 270 15.11 -11.43 0.02
C LEU A 270 16.60 -11.78 -0.01
N GLY A 271 17.48 -10.82 -0.32
CA GLY A 271 18.93 -10.99 -0.32
C GLY A 271 19.43 -11.95 -1.43
N ASP A 272 18.72 -12.06 -2.55
CA ASP A 272 19.07 -12.90 -3.68
C ASP A 272 19.63 -12.04 -4.82
N GLU A 273 20.93 -12.14 -5.07
CA GLU A 273 21.61 -11.29 -6.05
C GLU A 273 21.17 -11.53 -7.51
N THR A 274 20.72 -12.74 -7.86
CA THR A 274 20.17 -13.03 -9.18
C THR A 274 18.81 -12.34 -9.35
N LEU A 275 17.96 -12.46 -8.35
CA LEU A 275 16.66 -11.79 -8.31
C LEU A 275 16.82 -10.26 -8.32
N LYS A 276 17.77 -9.72 -7.53
CA LYS A 276 18.08 -8.27 -7.52
C LYS A 276 18.50 -7.76 -8.89
N THR A 277 19.36 -8.50 -9.60
CA THR A 277 19.81 -8.11 -10.94
C THR A 277 18.62 -8.06 -11.92
N ARG A 278 17.79 -9.10 -11.96
CA ARG A 278 16.58 -9.16 -12.78
C ARG A 278 15.60 -8.05 -12.44
N THR A 279 15.37 -7.82 -11.14
CA THR A 279 14.46 -6.80 -10.64
C THR A 279 14.92 -5.39 -11.01
N ARG A 280 16.22 -5.11 -10.92
CA ARG A 280 16.78 -3.81 -11.32
C ARG A 280 16.46 -3.51 -12.80
N ASP A 281 16.64 -4.48 -13.68
CA ASP A 281 16.42 -4.28 -15.11
C ASP A 281 14.92 -4.05 -15.40
N ILE A 282 14.02 -4.77 -14.72
CA ILE A 282 12.57 -4.55 -14.78
C ILE A 282 12.19 -3.15 -14.23
N ALA A 283 12.69 -2.79 -13.07
CA ALA A 283 12.41 -1.51 -12.42
C ALA A 283 12.83 -0.31 -13.29
N LEU A 284 14.02 -0.37 -13.86
CA LEU A 284 14.52 0.67 -14.78
C LEU A 284 13.68 0.75 -16.06
N ALA A 285 13.28 -0.39 -16.62
CA ALA A 285 12.42 -0.42 -17.81
C ALA A 285 11.03 0.17 -17.52
N MET A 286 10.43 -0.12 -16.35
CA MET A 286 9.15 0.45 -15.94
C MET A 286 9.25 1.97 -15.69
N ALA A 287 10.28 2.42 -14.97
CA ALA A 287 10.53 3.84 -14.74
C ALA A 287 10.73 4.60 -16.07
N GLU A 288 11.45 4.02 -17.02
CA GLU A 288 11.59 4.59 -18.37
C GLU A 288 10.26 4.61 -19.13
N GLY A 289 9.43 3.57 -18.99
CA GLY A 289 8.08 3.53 -19.57
C GLY A 289 7.22 4.70 -19.06
N VAL A 290 7.19 4.93 -17.74
CA VAL A 290 6.48 6.08 -17.15
C VAL A 290 7.09 7.40 -17.61
N ARG A 291 8.42 7.53 -17.61
CA ARG A 291 9.11 8.75 -18.08
C ARG A 291 8.75 9.09 -19.54
N ALA A 292 8.64 8.09 -20.40
CA ALA A 292 8.37 8.29 -21.84
C ALA A 292 6.89 8.52 -22.17
N HIS A 293 5.97 7.93 -21.38
CA HIS A 293 4.55 7.86 -21.74
C HIS A 293 3.60 8.41 -20.66
N GLY A 294 4.05 8.49 -19.42
CA GLY A 294 3.23 8.87 -18.27
C GLY A 294 3.45 10.28 -17.74
N LEU A 295 4.39 11.05 -18.30
CA LEU A 295 4.63 12.44 -17.88
C LEU A 295 3.97 13.43 -18.82
N ASP A 296 3.36 14.46 -18.23
CA ASP A 296 2.89 15.64 -18.96
C ASP A 296 4.03 16.63 -19.24
N THR A 297 3.77 17.63 -20.04
CA THR A 297 4.73 18.67 -20.45
C THR A 297 5.29 19.49 -19.30
N ASP A 298 4.59 19.54 -18.17
CA ASP A 298 5.06 20.18 -16.93
C ASP A 298 5.85 19.22 -16.01
N GLY A 299 6.03 17.97 -16.42
CA GLY A 299 6.75 16.93 -15.69
C GLY A 299 5.94 16.20 -14.63
N ALA A 300 4.64 16.49 -14.49
CA ALA A 300 3.76 15.77 -13.57
C ALA A 300 3.31 14.43 -14.16
N VAL A 301 3.10 13.44 -13.30
CA VAL A 301 2.61 12.11 -13.68
C VAL A 301 1.13 12.18 -13.99
N LEU A 302 0.75 11.70 -15.17
CA LEU A 302 -0.64 11.51 -15.60
C LEU A 302 -1.27 10.31 -14.88
N TYR A 303 -2.61 10.29 -14.78
CA TYR A 303 -3.29 9.27 -13.97
C TYR A 303 -3.41 7.94 -14.69
N ALA A 304 -3.99 7.89 -15.88
CA ALA A 304 -4.29 6.65 -16.57
C ALA A 304 -4.20 6.76 -18.09
N GLY A 305 -3.89 5.62 -18.73
CA GLY A 305 -3.83 5.48 -20.18
C GLY A 305 -4.31 4.12 -20.69
N GLU A 306 -4.28 3.96 -22.02
CA GLU A 306 -4.51 2.70 -22.72
C GLU A 306 -3.70 2.69 -24.02
N GLY A 307 -2.90 1.65 -24.23
CA GLY A 307 -1.99 1.60 -25.38
C GLY A 307 -0.98 2.74 -25.33
N GLN A 308 -1.04 3.63 -26.30
CA GLN A 308 -0.24 4.87 -26.35
C GLN A 308 -1.05 6.14 -26.08
N GLN A 309 -2.29 6.01 -25.63
CA GLN A 309 -3.20 7.14 -25.41
C GLN A 309 -3.37 7.41 -23.92
N VAL A 310 -3.32 8.68 -23.54
CA VAL A 310 -3.72 9.14 -22.22
C VAL A 310 -5.24 9.20 -22.18
N LEU A 311 -5.86 8.44 -21.28
CA LEU A 311 -7.30 8.43 -21.08
C LEU A 311 -7.76 9.38 -19.97
N ASN A 312 -6.95 9.49 -18.91
CA ASN A 312 -7.21 10.41 -17.82
C ASN A 312 -5.95 11.24 -17.54
N PRO A 313 -5.95 12.55 -17.87
CA PRO A 313 -4.82 13.44 -17.66
C PRO A 313 -4.78 14.06 -16.26
N GLU A 314 -5.66 13.67 -15.34
CA GLU A 314 -5.64 14.19 -13.96
C GLU A 314 -4.30 13.90 -13.28
N LYS A 315 -3.90 14.81 -12.40
CA LYS A 315 -2.65 14.73 -11.64
C LYS A 315 -2.97 14.50 -10.17
N HIS A 316 -3.17 13.24 -9.81
CA HIS A 316 -3.42 12.86 -8.44
C HIS A 316 -2.12 12.97 -7.63
N TRP A 317 -2.23 13.29 -6.34
CA TRP A 317 -1.09 13.55 -5.47
C TRP A 317 -0.18 12.32 -5.27
N TRP A 318 -0.77 11.12 -5.15
CA TRP A 318 -0.02 9.91 -4.86
C TRP A 318 0.92 9.47 -6.01
N PRO A 319 0.54 9.52 -7.31
CA PRO A 319 1.49 9.23 -8.39
C PRO A 319 2.67 10.20 -8.42
N GLN A 320 2.44 11.47 -7.99
CA GLN A 320 3.52 12.45 -7.89
C GLN A 320 4.51 12.10 -6.76
N ALA A 321 4.01 11.51 -5.67
CA ALA A 321 4.85 11.11 -4.55
C ALA A 321 5.67 9.85 -4.86
N GLU A 322 5.12 8.95 -5.68
CA GLU A 322 5.79 7.70 -6.09
C GLU A 322 6.85 7.92 -7.18
N ALA A 323 6.76 8.98 -7.95
CA ALA A 323 7.67 9.29 -9.06
C ALA A 323 8.89 10.09 -8.63
#